data_0a2d8270fe37e5ca6a146b21b0cb0b91
#
_entry.id   0a2d8270fe37e5ca6a146b21b0cb0b91
#
_cell.length_a   1.000
_cell.length_b   1.000
_cell.length_c   1.000
_cell.angle_alpha   90.00
_cell.angle_beta   90.00
_cell.angle_gamma   90.00
#
_symmetry.space_group_name_H-M   'P 1'
#
loop_
_entity.id
_entity.type
_entity.pdbx_description
1 polymer ?
#
loop_
_entity_poly.entity_id
_entity_poly.type
_entity_poly.pdbx_seq_one_letter_code
_entity_poly.pdbx_strand_id
1 'polypeptide(L)'
;MTIDRKSLINWVGGKRLLRKVIEPLVPTDIKSYIEPFGGGAWVLFYKEKWADLEVYNDLDGRLVNLFRIVKYHPNAFKEEIKYLLGSREMFLQFLNGTFITDIQKAVQFYFLITRSYGGRGETFVPAPTSRP
;
A
#
# COMPACT_ATOMS: atom_id res chain seq x y z
N MET A 1 -4.04 24.13 5.45
CA MET A 1 -4.28 22.81 6.09
C MET A 1 -3.50 21.75 5.31
N THR A 2 -2.41 21.27 5.85
CA THR A 2 -1.63 20.21 5.21
C THR A 2 -2.37 18.90 5.42
N ILE A 3 -2.93 18.33 4.35
CA ILE A 3 -3.50 16.99 4.41
C ILE A 3 -2.33 16.04 4.62
N ASP A 4 -2.25 15.40 5.79
CA ASP A 4 -1.25 14.36 6.06
C ASP A 4 -1.61 13.11 5.24
N ARG A 5 -1.13 13.06 4.00
CA ARG A 5 -1.38 11.95 3.08
C ARG A 5 -0.62 10.71 3.56
N LYS A 6 -1.33 9.60 3.60
CA LYS A 6 -0.81 8.32 4.10
C LYS A 6 -0.73 7.32 2.96
N SER A 7 0.24 6.42 3.04
CA SER A 7 0.21 5.22 2.20
C SER A 7 -0.98 4.34 2.56
N LEU A 8 -1.40 3.54 1.60
CA LEU A 8 -2.48 2.56 1.74
C LEU A 8 -2.15 1.46 2.74
N ILE A 9 -0.87 1.14 2.91
CA ILE A 9 -0.39 0.05 3.76
C ILE A 9 0.83 0.47 4.59
N ASN A 10 0.98 -0.15 5.76
CA ASN A 10 2.23 -0.12 6.51
C ASN A 10 3.16 -1.21 5.96
N TRP A 11 4.25 -0.80 5.35
CA TRP A 11 5.24 -1.70 4.77
C TRP A 11 6.53 -1.69 5.60
N VAL A 12 7.12 -2.88 5.82
CA VAL A 12 8.39 -3.00 6.55
C VAL A 12 9.48 -2.26 5.79
N GLY A 13 10.23 -1.40 6.50
CA GLY A 13 11.24 -0.53 5.87
C GLY A 13 10.65 0.69 5.13
N GLY A 14 9.35 0.94 5.26
CA GLY A 14 8.68 2.09 4.64
C GLY A 14 9.25 3.44 5.10
N LYS A 15 9.29 4.40 4.18
CA LYS A 15 9.91 5.74 4.37
C LYS A 15 8.96 6.74 5.05
N ARG A 16 8.05 6.27 5.92
CA ARG A 16 7.04 7.14 6.56
C ARG A 16 7.65 8.35 7.28
N LEU A 17 8.70 8.12 8.06
CA LEU A 17 9.38 9.20 8.81
C LEU A 17 10.29 10.04 7.90
N LEU A 18 10.92 9.40 6.91
CA LEU A 18 11.85 10.06 6.01
C LEU A 18 11.17 10.97 4.98
N ARG A 19 9.89 10.78 4.67
CA ARG A 19 9.18 11.56 3.64
C ARG A 19 9.26 13.06 3.88
N LYS A 20 9.21 13.51 5.13
CA LYS A 20 9.32 14.93 5.51
C LYS A 20 10.71 15.51 5.31
N VAL A 21 11.73 14.65 5.38
CA VAL A 21 13.13 15.03 5.15
C VAL A 21 13.45 14.98 3.65
N ILE A 22 12.90 14.02 2.93
CA ILE A 22 13.13 13.84 1.49
C ILE A 22 12.43 14.94 0.67
N GLU A 23 11.20 15.27 1.04
CA GLU A 23 10.38 16.22 0.28
C GLU A 23 11.07 17.55 -0.03
N PRO A 24 11.68 18.25 0.92
CA PRO A 24 12.34 19.53 0.63
C PRO A 24 13.65 19.39 -0.18
N LEU A 25 14.18 18.16 -0.29
CA LEU A 25 15.40 17.89 -1.07
C LEU A 25 15.11 17.60 -2.54
N VAL A 26 13.85 17.36 -2.90
CA VAL A 26 13.46 17.10 -4.30
C VAL A 26 13.25 18.43 -5.01
N PRO A 27 13.96 18.68 -6.15
CA PRO A 27 13.76 19.89 -6.93
C PRO A 27 12.31 20.03 -7.41
N THR A 28 11.84 21.27 -7.53
CA THR A 28 10.44 21.56 -7.90
C THR A 28 10.19 21.59 -9.41
N ASP A 29 11.24 21.63 -10.21
CA ASP A 29 11.21 21.76 -11.68
C ASP A 29 11.50 20.44 -12.43
N ILE A 30 11.35 19.31 -11.74
CA ILE A 30 11.58 17.99 -12.32
C ILE A 30 10.45 17.61 -13.28
N LYS A 31 10.81 16.96 -14.40
CA LYS A 31 9.86 16.45 -15.40
C LYS A 31 9.38 15.04 -15.08
N SER A 32 10.20 14.27 -14.37
CA SER A 32 9.87 12.90 -13.98
C SER A 32 10.32 12.62 -12.55
N TYR A 33 9.51 11.83 -11.86
CA TYR A 33 9.77 11.32 -10.51
C TYR A 33 9.68 9.79 -10.53
N ILE A 34 10.74 9.12 -10.08
CA ILE A 34 10.84 7.66 -10.18
C ILE A 34 11.22 7.08 -8.82
N GLU A 35 10.41 6.15 -8.32
CA GLU A 35 10.73 5.31 -7.15
C GLU A 35 10.96 3.86 -7.61
N PRO A 36 12.20 3.43 -7.87
CA PRO A 36 12.49 2.06 -8.31
C PRO A 36 12.33 1.01 -7.19
N PHE A 37 12.39 1.44 -5.93
CA PHE A 37 12.21 0.63 -4.72
C PHE A 37 11.16 1.30 -3.82
N GLY A 38 9.94 1.44 -4.34
CA GLY A 38 8.90 2.28 -3.75
C GLY A 38 8.32 1.73 -2.44
N GLY A 39 8.30 0.40 -2.25
CA GLY A 39 7.73 -0.21 -1.05
C GLY A 39 6.30 0.24 -0.81
N GLY A 40 5.99 0.72 0.38
CA GLY A 40 4.67 1.26 0.73
C GLY A 40 4.32 2.60 0.08
N ALA A 41 5.14 3.13 -0.83
CA ALA A 41 4.93 4.38 -1.57
C ALA A 41 4.68 5.62 -0.67
N TRP A 42 5.31 5.66 0.50
CA TRP A 42 5.13 6.75 1.47
C TRP A 42 5.61 8.12 0.97
N VAL A 43 6.64 8.15 0.12
CA VAL A 43 7.15 9.39 -0.47
C VAL A 43 6.27 9.78 -1.67
N LEU A 44 5.98 8.85 -2.56
CA LEU A 44 5.13 9.10 -3.73
C LEU A 44 3.78 9.71 -3.33
N PHE A 45 3.09 9.13 -2.34
CA PHE A 45 1.78 9.62 -1.89
C PHE A 45 1.84 10.82 -0.94
N TYR A 46 3.01 11.30 -0.59
CA TYR A 46 3.14 12.45 0.30
C TYR A 46 2.67 13.76 -0.34
N LYS A 47 2.86 13.90 -1.65
CA LYS A 47 2.33 15.01 -2.45
C LYS A 47 1.21 14.54 -3.38
N GLU A 48 0.44 15.48 -3.87
CA GLU A 48 -0.57 15.24 -4.90
C GLU A 48 0.07 14.87 -6.23
N LYS A 49 1.13 15.56 -6.55
CA LYS A 49 1.91 15.38 -7.76
C LYS A 49 3.35 15.83 -7.53
N TRP A 50 4.31 15.01 -7.95
CA TRP A 50 5.73 15.34 -7.94
C TRP A 50 6.20 15.87 -9.29
N ALA A 51 5.74 15.26 -10.38
CA ALA A 51 6.14 15.59 -11.74
C ALA A 51 5.04 15.17 -12.74
N ASP A 52 5.20 15.55 -14.01
CA ASP A 52 4.25 15.14 -15.06
C ASP A 52 4.29 13.64 -15.33
N LEU A 53 5.47 13.04 -15.21
CA LEU A 53 5.64 11.60 -15.23
C LEU A 53 6.05 11.09 -13.84
N GLU A 54 5.24 10.21 -13.27
CA GLU A 54 5.54 9.52 -12.03
C GLU A 54 5.60 8.03 -12.27
N VAL A 55 6.70 7.40 -11.84
CA VAL A 55 6.93 5.96 -11.99
C VAL A 55 7.15 5.34 -10.62
N TYR A 56 6.31 4.39 -10.30
CA TYR A 56 6.47 3.52 -9.14
C TYR A 56 6.90 2.13 -9.60
N ASN A 57 7.92 1.58 -8.95
CA ASN A 57 8.34 0.20 -9.13
C ASN A 57 8.75 -0.41 -7.79
N ASP A 58 8.58 -1.70 -7.66
CA ASP A 58 9.12 -2.52 -6.59
C ASP A 58 9.37 -3.93 -7.09
N LEU A 59 10.32 -4.65 -6.49
CA LEU A 59 10.59 -6.04 -6.81
C LEU A 59 9.43 -6.96 -6.39
N ASP A 60 8.72 -6.60 -5.32
CA ASP A 60 7.53 -7.33 -4.88
C ASP A 60 6.34 -7.01 -5.78
N GLY A 61 6.05 -7.90 -6.71
CA GLY A 61 4.93 -7.77 -7.64
C GLY A 61 3.57 -7.65 -6.98
N ARG A 62 3.41 -8.08 -5.72
CA ARG A 62 2.16 -7.92 -4.96
C ARG A 62 1.91 -6.45 -4.62
N LEU A 63 2.95 -5.68 -4.29
CA LEU A 63 2.87 -4.23 -4.10
C LEU A 63 2.46 -3.52 -5.39
N VAL A 64 3.14 -3.83 -6.48
CA VAL A 64 2.85 -3.25 -7.80
C VAL A 64 1.39 -3.55 -8.20
N ASN A 65 0.95 -4.79 -8.04
CA ASN A 65 -0.42 -5.18 -8.33
C ASN A 65 -1.43 -4.43 -7.46
N LEU A 66 -1.20 -4.32 -6.14
CA LEU A 66 -2.07 -3.59 -5.23
C LEU A 66 -2.27 -2.14 -5.69
N PHE A 67 -1.18 -1.41 -5.92
CA PHE A 67 -1.28 -0.01 -6.33
C PHE A 67 -1.90 0.15 -7.73
N ARG A 68 -1.62 -0.77 -8.66
CA ARG A 68 -2.26 -0.81 -9.98
C ARG A 68 -3.77 -0.99 -9.88
N ILE A 69 -4.23 -1.95 -9.06
CA ILE A 69 -5.66 -2.22 -8.86
C ILE A 69 -6.36 -1.04 -8.19
N VAL A 70 -5.75 -0.45 -7.17
CA VAL A 70 -6.32 0.73 -6.50
C VAL A 70 -6.41 1.93 -7.45
N LYS A 71 -5.45 2.09 -8.35
CA LYS A 71 -5.47 3.17 -9.35
C LYS A 71 -6.55 2.99 -10.42
N TYR A 72 -6.66 1.79 -10.99
CA TYR A 72 -7.48 1.55 -12.17
C TYR A 72 -8.85 0.92 -11.87
N HIS A 73 -8.99 0.23 -10.74
CA HIS A 73 -10.20 -0.48 -10.32
C HIS A 73 -10.60 -0.17 -8.87
N PRO A 74 -10.63 1.11 -8.46
CA PRO A 74 -10.84 1.47 -7.05
C PRO A 74 -12.20 1.01 -6.52
N ASN A 75 -13.24 1.04 -7.34
CA ASN A 75 -14.59 0.64 -6.92
C ASN A 75 -14.68 -0.87 -6.69
N ALA A 76 -14.15 -1.68 -7.60
CA ALA A 76 -14.11 -3.12 -7.44
C ALA A 76 -13.31 -3.53 -6.21
N PHE A 77 -12.15 -2.90 -5.98
CA PHE A 77 -11.35 -3.12 -4.80
C PHE A 77 -12.10 -2.77 -3.51
N LYS A 78 -12.78 -1.62 -3.47
CA LYS A 78 -13.57 -1.19 -2.30
C LYS A 78 -14.72 -2.14 -2.01
N GLU A 79 -15.43 -2.62 -3.01
CA GLU A 79 -16.53 -3.58 -2.81
C GLU A 79 -16.02 -4.90 -2.25
N GLU A 80 -14.90 -5.41 -2.73
CA GLU A 80 -14.30 -6.65 -2.23
C GLU A 80 -13.85 -6.54 -0.75
N ILE A 81 -13.30 -5.40 -0.32
CA ILE A 81 -12.84 -5.23 1.06
C ILE A 81 -13.95 -4.83 2.05
N LYS A 82 -15.07 -4.31 1.56
CA LYS A 82 -16.13 -3.69 2.37
C LYS A 82 -16.68 -4.60 3.47
N TYR A 83 -16.82 -5.87 3.17
CA TYR A 83 -17.41 -6.85 4.08
C TYR A 83 -16.42 -7.84 4.68
N LEU A 84 -15.12 -7.60 4.53
CA LEU A 84 -14.11 -8.47 5.10
C LEU A 84 -14.07 -8.34 6.62
N LEU A 85 -14.33 -9.45 7.31
CA LEU A 85 -14.22 -9.51 8.76
C LEU A 85 -12.77 -9.74 9.20
N GLY A 86 -12.32 -8.97 10.19
CA GLY A 86 -11.01 -9.14 10.79
C GLY A 86 -10.98 -10.35 11.74
N SER A 87 -11.21 -11.55 11.24
CA SER A 87 -11.15 -12.78 12.01
C SER A 87 -9.89 -13.59 11.72
N ARG A 88 -9.45 -14.37 12.71
CA ARG A 88 -8.33 -15.31 12.54
C ARG A 88 -8.62 -16.36 11.46
N GLU A 89 -9.83 -16.89 11.44
CA GLU A 89 -10.23 -17.87 10.44
C GLU A 89 -10.12 -17.31 9.03
N MET A 90 -10.67 -16.14 8.79
CA MET A 90 -10.57 -15.47 7.50
C MET A 90 -9.11 -15.16 7.13
N PHE A 91 -8.30 -14.72 8.09
CA PHE A 91 -6.87 -14.50 7.86
C PHE A 91 -6.15 -15.78 7.38
N LEU A 92 -6.41 -16.91 8.03
CA LEU A 92 -5.83 -18.18 7.62
C LEU A 92 -6.34 -18.68 6.26
N GLN A 93 -7.61 -18.43 5.94
CA GLN A 93 -8.16 -18.72 4.62
C GLN A 93 -7.48 -17.87 3.54
N PHE A 94 -7.25 -16.57 3.81
CA PHE A 94 -6.53 -15.69 2.89
C PHE A 94 -5.04 -16.06 2.77
N LEU A 95 -4.40 -16.44 3.88
CA LEU A 95 -2.98 -16.83 3.89
C LEU A 95 -2.72 -18.10 3.07
N ASN A 96 -3.60 -19.08 3.18
CA ASN A 96 -3.45 -20.40 2.54
C ASN A 96 -4.24 -20.52 1.22
N GLY A 97 -5.07 -19.55 0.90
CA GLY A 97 -5.94 -19.57 -0.28
C GLY A 97 -5.21 -19.24 -1.57
N THR A 98 -5.76 -19.76 -2.67
CA THR A 98 -5.32 -19.40 -4.03
C THR A 98 -6.35 -18.46 -4.65
N PHE A 99 -5.89 -17.31 -5.11
CA PHE A 99 -6.72 -16.28 -5.73
C PHE A 99 -6.33 -16.13 -7.19
N ILE A 100 -7.33 -16.01 -8.06
CA ILE A 100 -7.15 -16.11 -9.51
C ILE A 100 -6.97 -14.73 -10.13
N THR A 101 -7.91 -13.81 -9.85
CA THR A 101 -7.89 -12.48 -10.47
C THR A 101 -6.92 -11.54 -9.79
N ASP A 102 -6.42 -10.54 -10.53
CA ASP A 102 -5.52 -9.53 -9.98
C ASP A 102 -6.20 -8.68 -8.89
N ILE A 103 -7.51 -8.45 -8.99
CA ILE A 103 -8.29 -7.78 -7.95
C ILE A 103 -8.31 -8.62 -6.68
N GLN A 104 -8.63 -9.91 -6.77
CA GLN A 104 -8.64 -10.80 -5.61
C GLN A 104 -7.26 -10.92 -4.97
N LYS A 105 -6.18 -11.01 -5.76
CA LYS A 105 -4.80 -11.02 -5.26
C LYS A 105 -4.43 -9.71 -4.54
N ALA A 106 -4.88 -8.57 -5.05
CA ALA A 106 -4.68 -7.29 -4.40
C ALA A 106 -5.43 -7.19 -3.06
N VAL A 107 -6.66 -7.67 -3.01
CA VAL A 107 -7.46 -7.75 -1.79
C VAL A 107 -6.83 -8.70 -0.76
N GLN A 108 -6.39 -9.88 -1.19
CA GLN A 108 -5.66 -10.85 -0.36
C GLN A 108 -4.44 -10.18 0.28
N PHE A 109 -3.59 -9.58 -0.53
CA PHE A 109 -2.36 -8.94 -0.07
C PHE A 109 -2.65 -7.80 0.91
N TYR A 110 -3.58 -6.91 0.57
CA TYR A 110 -4.01 -5.81 1.43
C TYR A 110 -4.52 -6.30 2.78
N PHE A 111 -5.40 -7.31 2.78
CA PHE A 111 -5.96 -7.88 3.99
C PHE A 111 -4.87 -8.49 4.90
N LEU A 112 -3.98 -9.30 4.33
CA LEU A 112 -2.89 -9.92 5.08
C LEU A 112 -1.93 -8.89 5.69
N ILE A 113 -1.55 -7.85 4.94
CA ILE A 113 -0.66 -6.80 5.45
C ILE A 113 -1.34 -5.97 6.54
N THR A 114 -2.59 -5.57 6.36
CA THR A 114 -3.31 -4.72 7.30
C THR A 114 -3.77 -5.45 8.56
N ARG A 115 -3.86 -6.77 8.52
CA ARG A 115 -4.31 -7.64 9.62
C ARG A 115 -3.20 -8.49 10.21
N SER A 116 -1.94 -8.14 9.96
CA SER A 116 -0.79 -8.85 10.50
C SER A 116 0.06 -7.98 11.42
N TYR A 117 0.76 -8.63 12.35
CA TYR A 117 1.72 -7.95 13.21
C TYR A 117 2.86 -7.35 12.38
N GLY A 118 3.11 -6.07 12.59
CA GLY A 118 4.16 -5.33 11.89
C GLY A 118 4.00 -5.24 10.38
N GLY A 119 2.82 -5.54 9.82
CA GLY A 119 2.58 -5.49 8.37
C GLY A 119 3.31 -6.57 7.57
N ARG A 120 3.67 -7.70 8.20
CA ARG A 120 4.42 -8.78 7.55
C ARG A 120 3.55 -9.80 6.80
N GLY A 121 2.25 -9.82 7.06
CA GLY A 121 1.32 -10.75 6.41
C GLY A 121 1.36 -12.19 6.94
N GLU A 122 2.01 -12.45 8.07
CA GLU A 122 2.25 -13.81 8.58
C GLU A 122 1.47 -14.14 9.83
N THR A 123 1.33 -13.20 10.76
CA THR A 123 0.72 -13.42 12.08
C THR A 123 -0.47 -12.49 12.27
N PHE A 124 -1.64 -13.08 12.47
CA PHE A 124 -2.89 -12.33 12.63
C PHE A 124 -2.92 -11.44 13.87
N VAL A 125 -3.46 -10.22 13.71
CA VAL A 125 -3.87 -9.34 14.78
C VAL A 125 -5.30 -8.86 14.57
N PRO A 126 -6.14 -8.82 15.63
CA PRO A 126 -7.57 -8.50 15.50
C PRO A 126 -7.83 -7.03 15.12
N ALA A 127 -6.92 -6.13 15.44
CA ALA A 127 -7.03 -4.71 15.14
C ALA A 127 -5.84 -4.23 14.30
N PRO A 128 -6.01 -3.18 13.47
CA PRO A 128 -4.88 -2.57 12.79
C PRO A 128 -3.82 -2.14 13.80
N THR A 129 -2.57 -2.49 13.53
CA THR A 129 -1.41 -2.13 14.37
C THR A 129 -1.07 -0.65 14.33
N SER A 130 -1.68 0.10 13.44
CA SER A 130 -1.58 1.55 13.37
C SER A 130 -2.88 2.16 13.88
N ARG A 131 -2.86 2.65 15.11
CA ARG A 131 -3.82 3.67 15.47
C ARG A 131 -3.51 4.93 14.65
N PRO A 132 -4.55 5.68 14.27
CA PRO A 132 -4.36 6.94 13.59
C PRO A 132 -3.53 7.92 14.39
#